data_243bb7d10d772d0f4df6757fc6ad0ee0
#
_entry.id   243bb7d10d772d0f4df6757fc6ad0ee0
#
_cell.length_a   1.000
_cell.length_b   1.000
_cell.length_c   1.000
_cell.angle_alpha   90.00
_cell.angle_beta   90.00
_cell.angle_gamma   90.00
#
_symmetry.space_group_name_H-M   'P 1'
#
loop_
_entity.id
_entity.type
_entity.pdbx_description
1 polymer ?
#
loop_
_entity_poly.entity_id
_entity_poly.type
_entity_poly.pdbx_seq_one_letter_code
_entity_poly.pdbx_strand_id
1 'polypeptide(L)'
;MTGLILKDCYNLKRTFGVYSVLVLGFSIFCMVTKRFLFLSLPPVLIFSSMITNTFVQDRMVNWNKLAVTTATGRRGIVKAKYALFYLILLVATLASFILGLIGAIAGGVKPIAEIKIFLFGLTIAICGGSVSIVLLYLWKEAVEK
;
A
#
# COMPACT_ATOMS: atom_id res chain seq x y z
N MET A 1 15.94 12.59 6.18
CA MET A 1 14.87 11.59 6.01
C MET A 1 13.67 12.13 5.24
N THR A 2 13.21 13.33 5.49
CA THR A 2 12.07 13.97 4.79
C THR A 2 12.24 14.00 3.26
N GLY A 3 13.41 14.30 2.74
CA GLY A 3 13.67 14.33 1.29
C GLY A 3 13.51 12.97 0.58
N LEU A 4 13.85 11.86 1.27
CA LEU A 4 13.65 10.50 0.71
C LEU A 4 12.17 10.16 0.60
N ILE A 5 11.40 10.47 1.63
CA ILE A 5 9.94 10.25 1.62
C ILE A 5 9.28 11.14 0.58
N LEU A 6 9.69 12.41 0.47
CA LEU A 6 9.15 13.35 -0.51
C LEU A 6 9.39 12.89 -1.95
N LYS A 7 10.61 12.40 -2.26
CA LYS A 7 10.96 11.82 -3.56
C LYS A 7 10.03 10.64 -3.88
N ASP A 8 9.85 9.72 -2.94
CA ASP A 8 9.02 8.53 -3.14
C ASP A 8 7.54 8.91 -3.29
N CYS A 9 7.04 9.88 -2.51
CA CYS A 9 5.68 10.42 -2.68
C CYS A 9 5.49 11.05 -4.06
N TYR A 10 6.47 11.78 -4.57
CA TYR A 10 6.38 12.38 -5.90
C TYR A 10 6.36 11.32 -7.01
N ASN A 11 7.19 10.30 -6.90
CA ASN A 11 7.20 9.16 -7.82
C ASN A 11 5.86 8.39 -7.79
N LEU A 12 5.26 8.27 -6.61
CA LEU A 12 3.98 7.59 -6.45
C LEU A 12 2.79 8.38 -6.99
N LYS A 13 2.89 9.71 -7.14
CA LYS A 13 1.79 10.55 -7.62
C LYS A 13 1.21 10.08 -8.96
N ARG A 14 2.06 9.69 -9.90
CA ARG A 14 1.62 9.15 -11.20
C ARG A 14 0.94 7.79 -11.05
N THR A 15 1.51 6.94 -10.21
CA THR A 15 1.05 5.58 -9.97
C THR A 15 -0.24 5.57 -9.13
N PHE A 16 -0.39 6.55 -8.22
CA PHE A 16 -1.56 6.69 -7.36
C PHE A 16 -2.87 6.79 -8.16
N GLY A 17 -2.86 7.50 -9.28
CA GLY A 17 -4.02 7.59 -10.18
C GLY A 17 -4.48 6.22 -10.68
N VAL A 18 -3.55 5.38 -11.11
CA VAL A 18 -3.85 4.02 -11.60
C VAL A 18 -4.45 3.15 -10.49
N TYR A 19 -3.86 3.19 -9.29
CA TYR A 19 -4.36 2.44 -8.14
C TYR A 19 -5.75 2.93 -7.68
N SER A 20 -5.99 4.24 -7.72
CA SER A 20 -7.32 4.81 -7.42
C SER A 20 -8.38 4.35 -8.41
N VAL A 21 -8.06 4.30 -9.70
CA VAL A 21 -8.97 3.77 -10.73
C VAL A 21 -9.27 2.29 -10.50
N LEU A 22 -8.28 1.49 -10.13
CA LEU A 22 -8.48 0.07 -9.80
C LEU A 22 -9.38 -0.10 -8.57
N VAL A 23 -9.17 0.70 -7.52
CA VAL A 23 -10.03 0.68 -6.31
C VAL A 23 -11.46 1.05 -6.67
N LEU A 24 -11.67 2.11 -7.46
CA LEU A 24 -13.00 2.52 -7.89
C LEU A 24 -13.67 1.45 -8.76
N GLY A 25 -12.96 0.88 -9.74
CA GLY A 25 -13.48 -0.17 -10.60
C GLY A 25 -13.93 -1.40 -9.81
N PHE A 26 -13.10 -1.85 -8.85
CA PHE A 26 -13.44 -2.98 -8.00
C PHE A 26 -14.60 -2.67 -7.04
N SER A 27 -14.66 -1.44 -6.54
CA SER A 27 -15.76 -0.98 -5.68
C SER A 27 -17.09 -0.95 -6.44
N ILE A 28 -17.09 -0.47 -7.68
CA ILE A 28 -18.27 -0.50 -8.57
C ILE A 28 -18.69 -1.94 -8.84
N PHE A 29 -17.74 -2.83 -9.12
CA PHE A 29 -18.02 -4.26 -9.32
C PHE A 29 -18.67 -4.89 -8.08
N CYS A 30 -18.18 -4.60 -6.88
CA CYS A 30 -18.80 -5.07 -5.64
C CYS A 30 -20.23 -4.53 -5.45
N MET A 31 -20.49 -3.28 -5.83
CA MET A 31 -21.84 -2.71 -5.78
C MET A 31 -22.80 -3.38 -6.77
N VAL A 32 -22.38 -3.58 -8.01
CA VAL A 32 -23.20 -4.22 -9.07
C VAL A 32 -23.53 -5.66 -8.70
N THR A 33 -22.57 -6.38 -8.13
CA THR A 33 -22.78 -7.78 -7.69
C THR A 33 -23.50 -7.90 -6.34
N LYS A 34 -23.90 -6.77 -5.74
CA LYS A 34 -24.55 -6.70 -4.40
C LYS A 34 -23.71 -7.35 -3.28
N ARG A 35 -22.40 -7.41 -3.46
CA ARG A 35 -21.46 -7.95 -2.48
C ARG A 35 -20.88 -6.84 -1.59
N PHE A 36 -21.74 -6.11 -0.93
CA PHE A 36 -21.41 -4.93 -0.12
C PHE A 36 -20.39 -5.23 1.00
N LEU A 37 -20.42 -6.43 1.55
CA LEU A 37 -19.48 -6.90 2.58
C LEU A 37 -18.00 -6.79 2.16
N PHE A 38 -17.70 -6.94 0.87
CA PHE A 38 -16.32 -6.91 0.37
C PHE A 38 -15.86 -5.53 -0.05
N LEU A 39 -16.68 -4.50 0.12
CA LEU A 39 -16.38 -3.15 -0.36
C LEU A 39 -15.20 -2.50 0.39
N SER A 40 -14.96 -2.90 1.63
CA SER A 40 -13.86 -2.41 2.46
C SER A 40 -12.49 -3.02 2.14
N LEU A 41 -12.42 -4.15 1.44
CA LEU A 41 -11.16 -4.85 1.16
C LEU A 41 -10.27 -4.18 0.09
N PRO A 42 -10.81 -3.74 -1.07
CA PRO A 42 -10.00 -3.29 -2.21
C PRO A 42 -9.00 -2.18 -1.86
N PRO A 43 -9.37 -1.11 -1.13
CA PRO A 43 -8.42 -0.03 -0.87
C PRO A 43 -7.21 -0.52 -0.09
N VAL A 44 -7.41 -1.33 0.96
CA VAL A 44 -6.30 -1.80 1.81
C VAL A 44 -5.36 -2.72 1.04
N LEU A 45 -5.89 -3.67 0.26
CA LEU A 45 -5.08 -4.62 -0.49
C LEU A 45 -4.36 -3.96 -1.69
N ILE A 46 -5.08 -3.15 -2.44
CA ILE A 46 -4.55 -2.51 -3.64
C ILE A 46 -3.49 -1.47 -3.28
N PHE A 47 -3.75 -0.58 -2.32
CA PHE A 47 -2.77 0.42 -1.92
C PHE A 47 -1.57 -0.18 -1.18
N SER A 48 -1.73 -1.27 -0.41
CA SER A 48 -0.58 -1.91 0.23
C SER A 48 0.43 -2.46 -0.78
N SER A 49 -0.02 -2.92 -1.94
CA SER A 49 0.87 -3.39 -3.02
C SER A 49 1.65 -2.26 -3.70
N MET A 50 1.25 -1.00 -3.51
CA MET A 50 1.91 0.15 -4.11
C MET A 50 3.36 0.32 -3.64
N ILE A 51 3.69 -0.16 -2.43
CA ILE A 51 5.06 -0.11 -1.91
C ILE A 51 6.05 -0.86 -2.81
N THR A 52 5.63 -1.96 -3.43
CA THR A 52 6.46 -2.76 -4.33
C THR A 52 6.94 -1.92 -5.53
N ASN A 53 6.11 -1.02 -6.04
CA ASN A 53 6.47 -0.14 -7.15
C ASN A 53 7.58 0.84 -6.81
N THR A 54 7.68 1.30 -5.55
CA THR A 54 8.79 2.19 -5.16
C THR A 54 10.13 1.48 -5.25
N PHE A 55 10.17 0.19 -4.96
CA PHE A 55 11.39 -0.61 -5.09
C PHE A 55 11.76 -0.86 -6.55
N VAL A 56 10.76 -1.12 -7.40
CA VAL A 56 10.99 -1.30 -8.85
C VAL A 56 11.54 -0.02 -9.47
N GLN A 57 10.98 1.14 -9.15
CA GLN A 57 11.45 2.43 -9.63
C GLN A 57 12.87 2.75 -9.15
N ASP A 58 13.19 2.47 -7.88
CA ASP A 58 14.54 2.67 -7.33
C ASP A 58 15.57 1.78 -8.03
N ARG A 59 15.18 0.57 -8.46
CA ARG A 59 16.03 -0.31 -9.26
C ARG A 59 16.34 0.28 -10.64
N MET A 60 15.32 0.75 -11.35
CA MET A 60 15.47 1.30 -12.70
C MET A 60 16.46 2.48 -12.76
N VAL A 61 16.50 3.29 -11.70
CA VAL A 61 17.37 4.48 -11.62
C VAL A 61 18.71 4.20 -10.92
N ASN A 62 19.00 2.94 -10.52
CA ASN A 62 20.17 2.58 -9.70
C ASN A 62 20.32 3.45 -8.44
N TRP A 63 19.20 3.96 -7.92
CA TRP A 63 19.15 4.89 -6.79
C TRP A 63 19.91 4.38 -5.55
N ASN A 64 19.88 3.08 -5.34
CA ASN A 64 20.52 2.46 -4.18
C ASN A 64 22.04 2.65 -4.13
N LYS A 65 22.72 2.70 -5.28
CA LYS A 65 24.17 2.96 -5.35
C LYS A 65 24.49 4.39 -4.91
N LEU A 66 23.66 5.34 -5.32
CA LEU A 66 23.77 6.74 -4.91
C LEU A 66 23.38 6.97 -3.45
N ALA A 67 22.31 6.30 -2.99
CA ALA A 67 21.77 6.50 -1.64
C ALA A 67 22.69 5.97 -0.53
N VAL A 68 23.50 4.95 -0.80
CA VAL A 68 24.49 4.42 0.17
C VAL A 68 25.65 5.41 0.41
N THR A 69 25.98 6.26 -0.57
CA THR A 69 27.02 7.29 -0.42
C THR A 69 26.52 8.54 0.32
N THR A 70 25.22 8.63 0.59
CA THR A 70 24.66 9.75 1.37
C THR A 70 24.81 9.52 2.87
N ALA A 71 24.81 10.60 3.64
CA ALA A 71 24.95 10.59 5.10
C ALA A 71 23.88 9.74 5.84
N THR A 72 22.82 9.34 5.15
CA THR A 72 21.69 8.61 5.73
C THR A 72 21.95 7.09 5.85
N GLY A 73 22.86 6.54 5.05
CA GLY A 73 23.24 5.13 5.05
C GLY A 73 22.08 4.13 4.78
N ARG A 74 22.41 2.83 4.77
CA ARG A 74 21.41 1.76 4.50
C ARG A 74 20.23 1.75 5.49
N ARG A 75 20.50 1.99 6.78
CA ARG A 75 19.45 1.98 7.82
C ARG A 75 18.43 3.09 7.63
N GLY A 76 18.87 4.26 7.16
CA GLY A 76 17.98 5.38 6.87
C GLY A 76 17.04 5.12 5.70
N ILE A 77 17.53 4.43 4.67
CA ILE A 77 16.71 4.06 3.49
C ILE A 77 15.59 3.09 3.90
N VAL A 78 15.93 2.06 4.68
CA VAL A 78 14.94 1.08 5.17
C VAL A 78 13.87 1.76 6.02
N LYS A 79 14.27 2.61 6.97
CA LYS A 79 13.34 3.36 7.81
C LYS A 79 12.41 4.25 6.99
N ALA A 80 12.93 4.93 5.96
CA ALA A 80 12.12 5.77 5.07
C ALA A 80 11.08 4.94 4.29
N LYS A 81 11.44 3.73 3.81
CA LYS A 81 10.50 2.83 3.12
C LYS A 81 9.38 2.32 4.03
N TYR A 82 9.72 1.93 5.27
CA TYR A 82 8.69 1.56 6.24
C TYR A 82 7.77 2.74 6.60
N ALA A 83 8.34 3.94 6.81
CA ALA A 83 7.54 5.13 7.08
C ALA A 83 6.57 5.43 5.93
N LEU A 84 7.03 5.34 4.68
CA LEU A 84 6.20 5.51 3.50
C LEU A 84 5.09 4.43 3.44
N PHE A 85 5.42 3.16 3.71
CA PHE A 85 4.46 2.07 3.75
C PHE A 85 3.34 2.33 4.75
N TYR A 86 3.68 2.74 5.99
CA TYR A 86 2.69 3.06 7.00
C TYR A 86 1.83 4.27 6.62
N LEU A 87 2.41 5.26 5.95
CA LEU A 87 1.66 6.42 5.45
C LEU A 87 0.64 6.00 4.38
N ILE A 88 1.05 5.19 3.42
CA ILE A 88 0.15 4.64 2.39
C ILE A 88 -0.95 3.79 3.05
N LEU A 89 -0.58 2.95 4.02
CA LEU A 89 -1.52 2.12 4.74
C LEU A 89 -2.56 2.95 5.50
N LEU A 90 -2.14 4.06 6.10
CA LEU A 90 -3.06 4.98 6.79
C LEU A 90 -4.09 5.57 5.83
N VAL A 91 -3.66 6.04 4.65
CA VAL A 91 -4.58 6.54 3.61
C VAL A 91 -5.52 5.43 3.14
N ALA A 92 -4.98 4.23 2.93
CA ALA A 92 -5.76 3.06 2.51
C ALA A 92 -6.81 2.67 3.55
N THR A 93 -6.46 2.70 4.85
CA THR A 93 -7.41 2.37 5.93
C THR A 93 -8.54 3.39 6.04
N LEU A 94 -8.24 4.68 5.87
CA LEU A 94 -9.27 5.72 5.83
C LEU A 94 -10.23 5.54 4.65
N ALA A 95 -9.69 5.29 3.45
CA ALA A 95 -10.51 5.03 2.27
C ALA A 95 -11.36 3.77 2.42
N SER A 96 -10.79 2.70 2.97
CA SER A 96 -11.47 1.44 3.25
C SER A 96 -12.60 1.62 4.26
N PHE A 97 -12.37 2.40 5.31
CA PHE A 97 -13.38 2.69 6.32
C PHE A 97 -14.58 3.45 5.72
N ILE A 98 -14.31 4.46 4.87
CA ILE A 98 -15.36 5.22 4.17
C ILE A 98 -16.18 4.30 3.27
N LEU A 99 -15.53 3.45 2.46
CA LEU A 99 -16.21 2.52 1.58
C LEU A 99 -17.00 1.46 2.35
N GLY A 100 -16.47 0.98 3.48
CA GLY A 100 -17.17 0.07 4.39
C GLY A 100 -18.44 0.69 4.96
N LEU A 101 -18.40 1.96 5.38
CA LEU A 101 -19.60 2.70 5.83
C LEU A 101 -20.64 2.80 4.71
N ILE A 102 -20.22 3.11 3.48
CA ILE A 102 -21.13 3.15 2.33
C ILE A 102 -21.75 1.77 2.10
N GLY A 103 -20.94 0.70 2.19
CA GLY A 103 -21.42 -0.68 2.07
C GLY A 103 -22.43 -1.06 3.15
N ALA A 104 -22.20 -0.66 4.39
CA ALA A 104 -23.10 -0.94 5.51
C ALA A 104 -24.47 -0.22 5.31
N ILE A 105 -24.44 1.05 4.88
CA ILE A 105 -25.66 1.85 4.66
C ILE A 105 -26.43 1.33 3.43
N ALA A 106 -25.75 1.13 2.29
CA ALA A 106 -26.38 0.75 1.03
C ALA A 106 -26.83 -0.74 1.01
N GLY A 107 -26.07 -1.61 1.67
CA GLY A 107 -26.29 -3.06 1.65
C GLY A 107 -27.06 -3.60 2.85
N GLY A 108 -27.35 -2.78 3.87
CA GLY A 108 -27.97 -3.26 5.12
C GLY A 108 -27.11 -4.29 5.85
N VAL A 109 -25.80 -4.28 5.63
CA VAL A 109 -24.87 -5.24 6.22
C VAL A 109 -24.68 -4.94 7.70
N LYS A 110 -24.63 -6.00 8.52
CA LYS A 110 -24.37 -5.84 9.96
C LYS A 110 -22.97 -5.22 10.17
N PRO A 111 -22.85 -4.12 10.94
CA PRO A 111 -21.59 -3.41 11.12
C PRO A 111 -20.47 -4.29 11.72
N ILE A 112 -20.84 -5.28 12.52
CA ILE A 112 -19.87 -6.25 13.09
C ILE A 112 -19.22 -7.11 12.00
N ALA A 113 -19.95 -7.49 10.96
CA ALA A 113 -19.41 -8.28 9.85
C ALA A 113 -18.44 -7.45 9.02
N GLU A 114 -18.77 -6.19 8.75
CA GLU A 114 -17.88 -5.23 8.06
C GLU A 114 -16.56 -5.02 8.82
N ILE A 115 -16.64 -4.80 10.15
CA ILE A 115 -15.44 -4.62 10.98
C ILE A 115 -14.54 -5.85 10.93
N LYS A 116 -15.10 -7.06 10.97
CA LYS A 116 -14.31 -8.30 10.89
C LYS A 116 -13.56 -8.41 9.56
N ILE A 117 -14.24 -8.15 8.45
CA ILE A 117 -13.62 -8.21 7.11
C ILE A 117 -12.58 -7.11 6.93
N PHE A 118 -12.86 -5.90 7.40
CA PHE A 118 -11.88 -4.80 7.39
C PHE A 118 -10.62 -5.16 8.18
N LEU A 119 -10.75 -5.68 9.41
CA LEU A 119 -9.61 -6.11 10.23
C LEU A 119 -8.83 -7.25 9.56
N PHE A 120 -9.50 -8.20 8.94
CA PHE A 120 -8.88 -9.28 8.19
C PHE A 120 -8.05 -8.74 7.01
N GLY A 121 -8.63 -7.84 6.21
CA GLY A 121 -7.93 -7.19 5.10
C GLY A 121 -6.70 -6.38 5.57
N LEU A 122 -6.84 -5.66 6.67
CA LEU A 122 -5.77 -4.87 7.27
C LEU A 122 -4.62 -5.77 7.76
N THR A 123 -4.93 -6.90 8.39
CA THR A 123 -3.92 -7.87 8.83
C THR A 123 -3.14 -8.43 7.64
N ILE A 124 -3.83 -8.83 6.56
CA ILE A 124 -3.19 -9.31 5.33
C ILE A 124 -2.28 -8.22 4.73
N ALA A 125 -2.76 -6.97 4.67
CA ALA A 125 -2.00 -5.86 4.11
C ALA A 125 -0.71 -5.57 4.90
N ILE A 126 -0.79 -5.57 6.23
CA ILE A 126 0.38 -5.35 7.11
C ILE A 126 1.38 -6.50 6.94
N CYS A 127 0.92 -7.74 7.06
CA CYS A 127 1.79 -8.91 6.93
C CYS A 127 2.40 -8.99 5.52
N GLY A 128 1.58 -8.89 4.48
CA GLY A 128 2.03 -8.97 3.09
C GLY A 128 2.99 -7.84 2.71
N GLY A 129 2.69 -6.62 3.11
CA GLY A 129 3.55 -5.45 2.86
C GLY A 129 4.89 -5.55 3.59
N SER A 130 4.89 -5.96 4.85
CA SER A 130 6.11 -6.13 5.64
C SER A 130 7.01 -7.23 5.06
N VAL A 131 6.42 -8.38 4.72
CA VAL A 131 7.14 -9.49 4.08
C VAL A 131 7.70 -9.08 2.71
N SER A 132 6.92 -8.35 1.91
CA SER A 132 7.37 -7.85 0.61
C SER A 132 8.59 -6.94 0.73
N ILE A 133 8.64 -6.05 1.70
CA ILE A 133 9.79 -5.17 1.95
C ILE A 133 11.02 -6.01 2.28
N VAL A 134 10.91 -6.99 3.18
CA VAL A 134 12.01 -7.87 3.58
C VAL A 134 12.52 -8.69 2.40
N LEU A 135 11.63 -9.35 1.65
CA LEU A 135 11.98 -10.17 0.49
C LEU A 135 12.69 -9.36 -0.60
N LEU A 136 12.21 -8.15 -0.89
CA LEU A 136 12.83 -7.28 -1.89
C LEU A 136 14.24 -6.84 -1.48
N TYR A 137 14.50 -6.68 -0.18
CA TYR A 137 15.83 -6.40 0.33
C TYR A 137 16.75 -7.61 0.25
N LEU A 138 16.29 -8.80 0.67
CA LEU A 138 17.07 -10.03 0.64
C LEU A 138 17.42 -10.45 -0.79
N TRP A 139 16.46 -10.37 -1.70
CA TRP A 139 16.72 -10.69 -3.11
C TRP A 139 17.76 -9.76 -3.73
N LYS A 140 17.75 -8.49 -3.32
CA LYS A 140 18.76 -7.54 -3.78
C LYS A 140 20.17 -7.96 -3.37
N GLU A 141 20.37 -8.37 -2.11
CA GLU A 141 21.68 -8.83 -1.63
C GLU A 141 22.15 -10.12 -2.31
N ALA A 142 21.23 -10.97 -2.75
CA ALA A 142 21.55 -12.22 -3.45
C ALA A 142 21.98 -12.01 -4.92
N VAL A 143 21.51 -10.95 -5.58
CA VAL A 143 21.80 -10.67 -6.99
C VAL A 143 23.05 -9.77 -7.17
N GLU A 144 23.44 -9.03 -6.13
CA GLU A 144 24.62 -8.15 -6.15
C GLU A 144 25.92 -8.86 -5.69
N LYS A 145 25.87 -10.16 -5.35
CA LYS A 145 27.03 -11.04 -5.14
C LYS A 145 27.37 -11.80 -6.40
#